data_d98d83b9878d900b0081af408c228a3b
#
_entry.id   d98d83b9878d900b0081af408c228a3b
#
_cell.length_a   1.000
_cell.length_b   1.000
_cell.length_c   1.000
_cell.angle_alpha   90.00
_cell.angle_beta   90.00
_cell.angle_gamma   90.00
#
_symmetry.space_group_name_H-M   'P 1'
#
loop_
_entity.id
_entity.type
_entity.pdbx_description
1 polymer ?
#
loop_
_entity_poly.entity_id
_entity_poly.type
_entity_poly.pdbx_seq_one_letter_code
_entity_poly.pdbx_strand_id
1 'polypeptide(L)'
;FLFQDRNKEIQSLAEVISLDMAKVNLSKLAIEKAMLMIAKAIAKSDILIQTDNKEKRKEEYRLNIQPNDHECGTVFWTEVVKELLTTTEVVIIPLGGKYYRASSWQTTDSVLTERTYRDITLTCAGYDYSIYKSFRSSEVIHLRYDNARIRLYLQNVVGQYDKTLEAVNT
;
A
#
# COMPACT_ATOMS: atom_id res chain seq x y z
N PHE A 1 -31.41 37.11 24.93
CA PHE A 1 -30.76 36.12 25.81
C PHE A 1 -30.66 34.75 25.13
N LEU A 2 -31.68 34.24 24.48
CA LEU A 2 -31.69 32.90 23.82
C LEU A 2 -30.72 32.74 22.64
N PHE A 3 -30.35 33.80 21.91
CA PHE A 3 -29.44 33.75 20.77
C PHE A 3 -27.96 33.74 21.18
N GLN A 4 -27.60 34.28 22.33
CA GLN A 4 -26.24 34.26 22.84
C GLN A 4 -25.80 32.89 23.37
N ASP A 5 -26.73 32.14 23.98
CA ASP A 5 -26.44 30.78 24.47
C ASP A 5 -26.24 29.79 23.32
N ARG A 6 -27.06 29.86 22.28
CA ARG A 6 -26.90 29.00 21.07
C ARG A 6 -25.58 29.23 20.36
N ASN A 7 -25.10 30.45 20.26
CA ASN A 7 -23.80 30.74 19.66
C ASN A 7 -22.62 30.19 20.47
N LYS A 8 -22.73 30.18 21.80
CA LYS A 8 -21.70 29.57 22.67
C LYS A 8 -21.69 28.05 22.56
N GLU A 9 -22.86 27.41 22.49
CA GLU A 9 -22.95 25.96 22.26
C GLU A 9 -22.40 25.55 20.90
N ILE A 10 -22.69 26.31 19.83
CA ILE A 10 -22.14 26.05 18.48
C ILE A 10 -20.62 26.23 18.47
N GLN A 11 -20.08 27.26 19.14
CA GLN A 11 -18.62 27.45 19.24
C GLN A 11 -17.95 26.32 20.03
N SER A 12 -18.53 25.87 21.14
CA SER A 12 -17.97 24.77 21.93
C SER A 12 -18.00 23.45 21.16
N LEU A 13 -19.06 23.17 20.40
CA LEU A 13 -19.13 22.00 19.51
C LEU A 13 -18.10 22.07 18.39
N ALA A 14 -17.90 23.22 17.76
CA ALA A 14 -16.90 23.41 16.73
C ALA A 14 -15.47 23.22 17.26
N GLU A 15 -15.18 23.67 18.49
CA GLU A 15 -13.89 23.43 19.15
C GLU A 15 -13.65 21.94 19.46
N VAL A 16 -14.66 21.24 19.98
CA VAL A 16 -14.56 19.80 20.25
C VAL A 16 -14.33 19.01 18.97
N ILE A 17 -15.08 19.31 17.90
CA ILE A 17 -14.94 18.67 16.59
C ILE A 17 -13.53 18.93 16.02
N SER A 18 -13.02 20.17 16.11
CA SER A 18 -11.67 20.51 15.62
C SER A 18 -10.56 19.78 16.36
N LEU A 19 -10.70 19.61 17.68
CA LEU A 19 -9.76 18.86 18.52
C LEU A 19 -9.77 17.36 18.19
N ASP A 20 -10.94 16.78 17.96
CA ASP A 20 -11.06 15.37 17.59
C ASP A 20 -10.52 15.11 16.17
N MET A 21 -10.77 15.99 15.22
CA MET A 21 -10.15 15.94 13.89
C MET A 21 -8.62 16.03 13.97
N ALA A 22 -8.09 16.91 14.81
CA ALA A 22 -6.65 17.02 15.00
C ALA A 22 -6.04 15.74 15.59
N LYS A 23 -6.71 15.09 16.55
CA LYS A 23 -6.28 13.80 17.14
C LYS A 23 -6.29 12.68 16.10
N VAL A 24 -7.35 12.58 15.28
CA VAL A 24 -7.43 11.56 14.22
C VAL A 24 -6.34 11.76 13.18
N ASN A 25 -6.09 12.99 12.75
CA ASN A 25 -5.01 13.32 11.82
C ASN A 25 -3.63 12.99 12.38
N LEU A 26 -3.39 13.28 13.66
CA LEU A 26 -2.15 12.97 14.34
C LEU A 26 -1.92 11.45 14.44
N SER A 27 -2.97 10.69 14.75
CA SER A 27 -2.91 9.23 14.81
C SER A 27 -2.63 8.61 13.43
N LYS A 28 -3.28 9.11 12.38
CA LYS A 28 -3.03 8.68 11.01
C LYS A 28 -1.57 8.95 10.60
N LEU A 29 -1.06 10.15 10.88
CA LEU A 29 0.31 10.52 10.59
C LEU A 29 1.32 9.64 11.36
N ALA A 30 1.05 9.31 12.61
CA ALA A 30 1.89 8.42 13.41
C ALA A 30 1.94 7.02 12.82
N ILE A 31 0.80 6.47 12.38
CA ILE A 31 0.72 5.16 11.71
C ILE A 31 1.49 5.17 10.38
N GLU A 32 1.29 6.19 9.54
CA GLU A 32 2.01 6.33 8.27
C GLU A 32 3.53 6.41 8.49
N LYS A 33 3.98 7.15 9.50
CA LYS A 33 5.40 7.20 9.87
C LYS A 33 5.92 5.85 10.35
N ALA A 34 5.18 5.15 11.19
CA ALA A 34 5.56 3.82 11.67
C ALA A 34 5.68 2.82 10.50
N MET A 35 4.70 2.79 9.60
CA MET A 35 4.73 1.95 8.40
C MET A 35 5.93 2.29 7.50
N LEU A 36 6.23 3.58 7.31
CA LEU A 36 7.37 4.01 6.53
C LEU A 36 8.72 3.60 7.17
N MET A 37 8.82 3.65 8.49
CA MET A 37 10.02 3.18 9.21
C MET A 37 10.22 1.68 9.04
N ILE A 38 9.16 0.88 9.17
CA ILE A 38 9.19 -0.57 8.94
C ILE A 38 9.58 -0.86 7.49
N ALA A 39 8.93 -0.20 6.54
CA ALA A 39 9.21 -0.38 5.11
C ALA A 39 10.67 -0.05 4.77
N LYS A 40 11.20 1.05 5.25
CA LYS A 40 12.62 1.43 5.06
C LYS A 40 13.59 0.45 5.73
N ALA A 41 13.25 -0.11 6.87
CA ALA A 41 14.08 -1.10 7.54
C ALA A 41 14.15 -2.39 6.71
N ILE A 42 13.03 -2.88 6.21
CA ILE A 42 12.95 -4.08 5.37
C ILE A 42 13.63 -3.84 4.01
N ALA A 43 13.40 -2.68 3.38
CA ALA A 43 13.99 -2.32 2.10
C ALA A 43 15.53 -2.19 2.09
N LYS A 44 16.16 -2.13 3.27
CA LYS A 44 17.63 -2.17 3.44
C LYS A 44 18.18 -3.58 3.57
N SER A 45 17.32 -4.58 3.70
CA SER A 45 17.74 -5.98 3.80
C SER A 45 18.01 -6.53 2.40
N ASP A 46 19.09 -7.34 2.26
CA ASP A 46 19.41 -7.98 1.00
C ASP A 46 18.50 -9.18 0.76
N ILE A 47 17.97 -9.26 -0.46
CA ILE A 47 17.24 -10.41 -0.95
C ILE A 47 18.24 -11.40 -1.52
N LEU A 48 18.25 -12.61 -0.95
CA LEU A 48 19.11 -13.69 -1.38
C LEU A 48 18.29 -14.75 -2.10
N ILE A 49 18.75 -15.16 -3.27
CA ILE A 49 18.11 -16.23 -4.05
C ILE A 49 18.79 -17.54 -3.72
N GLN A 50 18.03 -18.50 -3.21
CA GLN A 50 18.52 -19.86 -2.89
C GLN A 50 18.42 -20.77 -4.11
N THR A 51 19.32 -20.60 -5.07
CA THR A 51 19.45 -21.47 -6.25
C THR A 51 20.88 -21.50 -6.71
N ASP A 52 21.30 -22.60 -7.32
CA ASP A 52 22.64 -22.76 -7.91
C ASP A 52 22.72 -22.29 -9.38
N ASN A 53 21.69 -21.59 -9.87
CA ASN A 53 21.65 -21.11 -11.23
C ASN A 53 22.66 -19.98 -11.46
N LYS A 54 23.31 -19.99 -12.63
CA LYS A 54 24.28 -18.95 -13.08
C LYS A 54 23.65 -17.55 -13.18
N GLU A 55 22.34 -17.46 -13.34
CA GLU A 55 21.56 -16.20 -13.41
C GLU A 55 21.34 -15.57 -12.02
N LYS A 56 21.65 -16.27 -10.92
CA LYS A 56 21.42 -15.83 -9.55
C LYS A 56 21.91 -14.40 -9.27
N ARG A 57 23.17 -14.11 -9.61
CA ARG A 57 23.77 -12.79 -9.34
C ARG A 57 23.08 -11.65 -10.09
N LYS A 58 22.62 -11.92 -11.31
CA LYS A 58 21.92 -10.95 -12.14
C LYS A 58 20.54 -10.67 -11.56
N GLU A 59 19.86 -11.69 -11.06
CA GLU A 59 18.56 -11.57 -10.47
C GLU A 59 18.61 -10.90 -9.08
N GLU A 60 19.61 -11.26 -8.25
CA GLU A 60 19.88 -10.56 -6.99
C GLU A 60 20.21 -9.08 -7.21
N TYR A 61 20.99 -8.76 -8.26
CA TYR A 61 21.28 -7.36 -8.61
C TYR A 61 19.98 -6.61 -8.97
N ARG A 62 19.13 -7.21 -9.80
CA ARG A 62 17.85 -6.62 -10.19
C ARG A 62 16.94 -6.39 -8.97
N LEU A 63 16.82 -7.36 -8.10
CA LEU A 63 15.95 -7.25 -6.91
C LEU A 63 16.48 -6.24 -5.90
N ASN A 64 17.78 -6.20 -5.66
CA ASN A 64 18.34 -5.37 -4.59
C ASN A 64 18.76 -3.97 -5.04
N ILE A 65 19.23 -3.83 -6.28
CA ILE A 65 19.86 -2.58 -6.74
C ILE A 65 18.97 -1.83 -7.73
N GLN A 66 18.53 -2.51 -8.79
CA GLN A 66 17.81 -1.86 -9.89
C GLN A 66 16.66 -2.74 -10.41
N PRO A 67 15.52 -2.75 -9.73
CA PRO A 67 14.34 -3.51 -10.15
C PRO A 67 13.83 -3.08 -11.52
N ASN A 68 13.83 -1.78 -11.80
CA ASN A 68 13.42 -1.20 -13.08
C ASN A 68 14.25 0.07 -13.40
N ASP A 69 13.97 0.72 -14.54
CA ASP A 69 14.75 1.89 -15.01
C ASP A 69 14.51 3.15 -14.19
N HIS A 70 13.43 3.21 -13.42
CA HIS A 70 12.95 4.42 -12.76
C HIS A 70 13.08 4.37 -11.24
N GLU A 71 13.22 3.18 -10.65
CA GLU A 71 13.28 3.00 -9.21
C GLU A 71 14.50 2.16 -8.82
N CYS A 72 15.26 2.63 -7.85
CA CYS A 72 16.29 1.80 -7.21
C CYS A 72 15.66 0.81 -6.22
N GLY A 73 16.39 -0.24 -5.84
CA GLY A 73 15.89 -1.31 -4.98
C GLY A 73 15.29 -0.81 -3.68
N THR A 74 15.94 0.14 -2.99
CA THR A 74 15.44 0.69 -1.73
C THR A 74 14.10 1.41 -1.90
N VAL A 75 13.92 2.19 -2.96
CA VAL A 75 12.66 2.88 -3.24
C VAL A 75 11.57 1.87 -3.57
N PHE A 76 11.85 0.97 -4.49
CA PHE A 76 10.92 -0.08 -4.92
C PHE A 76 10.40 -0.90 -3.73
N TRP A 77 11.30 -1.45 -2.90
CA TRP A 77 10.92 -2.28 -1.76
C TRP A 77 10.27 -1.49 -0.64
N THR A 78 10.61 -0.21 -0.46
CA THR A 78 9.90 0.67 0.48
C THR A 78 8.43 0.79 0.08
N GLU A 79 8.15 1.03 -1.20
CA GLU A 79 6.76 1.14 -1.67
C GLU A 79 6.03 -0.20 -1.66
N VAL A 80 6.69 -1.32 -2.03
CA VAL A 80 6.13 -2.68 -1.91
C VAL A 80 5.70 -2.97 -0.47
N VAL A 81 6.56 -2.70 0.51
CA VAL A 81 6.25 -2.99 1.92
C VAL A 81 5.17 -2.05 2.46
N LYS A 82 5.20 -0.76 2.12
CA LYS A 82 4.12 0.17 2.48
C LYS A 82 2.77 -0.32 1.98
N GLU A 83 2.70 -0.69 0.70
CA GLU A 83 1.49 -1.20 0.08
C GLU A 83 1.04 -2.50 0.76
N LEU A 84 1.96 -3.44 1.01
CA LEU A 84 1.68 -4.70 1.70
C LEU A 84 1.12 -4.48 3.11
N LEU A 85 1.63 -3.50 3.86
CA LEU A 85 1.13 -3.15 5.19
C LEU A 85 -0.26 -2.48 5.14
N THR A 86 -0.57 -1.78 4.05
CA THR A 86 -1.82 -1.03 3.87
C THR A 86 -2.93 -1.89 3.30
N THR A 87 -2.63 -2.64 2.22
CA THR A 87 -3.61 -3.41 1.45
C THR A 87 -3.61 -4.89 1.78
N THR A 88 -2.59 -5.37 2.51
CA THR A 88 -2.32 -6.77 2.86
C THR A 88 -1.86 -7.65 1.70
N GLU A 89 -1.84 -7.17 0.48
CA GLU A 89 -1.34 -7.89 -0.68
C GLU A 89 -0.71 -6.95 -1.71
N VAL A 90 0.31 -7.45 -2.40
CA VAL A 90 1.01 -6.75 -3.48
C VAL A 90 1.34 -7.74 -4.58
N VAL A 91 1.10 -7.37 -5.82
CA VAL A 91 1.52 -8.14 -6.98
C VAL A 91 2.66 -7.43 -7.69
N ILE A 92 3.74 -8.16 -7.93
CA ILE A 92 4.90 -7.70 -8.67
C ILE A 92 4.95 -8.48 -9.98
N ILE A 93 5.01 -7.77 -11.09
CA ILE A 93 5.03 -8.33 -12.44
C ILE A 93 6.46 -8.25 -13.00
N PRO A 94 7.11 -9.40 -13.27
CA PRO A 94 8.33 -9.44 -14.04
C PRO A 94 8.00 -9.19 -15.52
N LEU A 95 8.51 -8.10 -16.08
CA LEU A 95 8.29 -7.73 -17.47
C LEU A 95 9.59 -7.27 -18.12
N GLY A 96 10.01 -7.93 -19.21
CA GLY A 96 11.23 -7.56 -19.91
C GLY A 96 12.51 -7.67 -19.07
N GLY A 97 12.52 -8.55 -18.05
CA GLY A 97 13.62 -8.69 -17.11
C GLY A 97 13.71 -7.58 -16.07
N LYS A 98 12.63 -6.86 -15.83
CA LYS A 98 12.47 -5.81 -14.82
C LYS A 98 11.25 -6.12 -13.95
N TYR A 99 11.17 -5.51 -12.77
CA TYR A 99 10.11 -5.71 -11.81
C TYR A 99 9.27 -4.45 -11.65
N TYR A 100 7.95 -4.60 -11.74
CA TYR A 100 6.99 -3.51 -11.60
C TYR A 100 5.91 -3.89 -10.59
N ARG A 101 5.46 -2.95 -9.79
CA ARG A 101 4.31 -3.13 -8.89
C ARG A 101 3.02 -2.98 -9.68
N ALA A 102 2.03 -3.80 -9.37
CA ALA A 102 0.68 -3.65 -9.90
C ALA A 102 -0.18 -2.84 -8.90
N SER A 103 -0.71 -1.70 -9.33
CA SER A 103 -1.66 -0.90 -8.54
C SER A 103 -3.08 -1.47 -8.59
N SER A 104 -3.41 -2.23 -9.65
CA SER A 104 -4.67 -2.97 -9.75
C SER A 104 -4.50 -4.20 -10.62
N TRP A 105 -5.31 -5.22 -10.33
CA TRP A 105 -5.37 -6.47 -11.10
C TRP A 105 -6.69 -7.20 -10.85
N GLN A 106 -7.05 -8.09 -11.76
CA GLN A 106 -8.11 -9.04 -11.56
C GLN A 106 -7.55 -10.46 -11.61
N THR A 107 -8.09 -11.36 -10.78
CA THR A 107 -7.74 -12.76 -10.81
C THR A 107 -8.89 -13.61 -11.33
N THR A 108 -8.55 -14.63 -12.11
CA THR A 108 -9.48 -15.69 -12.47
C THR A 108 -8.99 -16.98 -11.82
N ASP A 109 -9.78 -17.48 -10.87
CA ASP A 109 -9.50 -18.74 -10.19
C ASP A 109 -10.33 -19.86 -10.82
N SER A 110 -9.69 -21.01 -11.02
CA SER A 110 -10.34 -22.23 -11.47
C SER A 110 -9.79 -23.41 -10.66
N VAL A 111 -10.63 -24.37 -10.36
CA VAL A 111 -10.21 -25.60 -9.67
C VAL A 111 -9.27 -26.45 -10.55
N LEU A 112 -9.39 -26.30 -11.88
CA LEU A 112 -8.70 -27.14 -12.85
C LEU A 112 -7.50 -26.46 -13.51
N THR A 113 -7.35 -25.15 -13.37
CA THR A 113 -6.29 -24.37 -14.03
C THR A 113 -5.58 -23.46 -13.04
N GLU A 114 -4.33 -23.16 -13.35
CA GLU A 114 -3.55 -22.19 -12.60
C GLU A 114 -4.24 -20.81 -12.58
N ARG A 115 -4.19 -20.12 -11.43
CA ARG A 115 -4.70 -18.76 -11.29
C ARG A 115 -4.06 -17.85 -12.33
N THR A 116 -4.87 -17.03 -12.98
CA THR A 116 -4.39 -16.03 -13.93
C THR A 116 -4.71 -14.62 -13.47
N TYR A 117 -3.79 -13.69 -13.78
CA TYR A 117 -3.89 -12.26 -13.49
C TYR A 117 -4.12 -11.52 -14.80
N ARG A 118 -5.11 -10.65 -14.84
CA ARG A 118 -5.51 -9.85 -16.01
C ARG A 118 -5.90 -8.44 -15.59
N ASP A 119 -6.13 -7.56 -16.58
CA ASP A 119 -6.53 -6.16 -16.36
C ASP A 119 -5.58 -5.47 -15.37
N ILE A 120 -4.27 -5.64 -15.63
CA ILE A 120 -3.23 -5.20 -14.72
C ILE A 120 -2.86 -3.76 -15.03
N THR A 121 -2.87 -2.92 -14.01
CA THR A 121 -2.26 -1.59 -14.08
C THR A 121 -0.97 -1.61 -13.27
N LEU A 122 0.15 -1.32 -13.91
CA LEU A 122 1.45 -1.15 -13.24
C LEU A 122 1.59 0.28 -12.75
N THR A 123 2.20 0.45 -11.59
CA THR A 123 2.63 1.75 -11.11
C THR A 123 4.15 1.80 -10.98
N CYS A 124 4.76 2.87 -11.46
CA CYS A 124 6.20 3.08 -11.42
C CYS A 124 6.50 4.57 -11.43
N ALA A 125 7.29 5.05 -10.48
CA ALA A 125 7.70 6.44 -10.36
C ALA A 125 6.53 7.46 -10.45
N GLY A 126 5.35 7.10 -9.93
CA GLY A 126 4.15 7.94 -9.95
C GLY A 126 3.34 7.92 -11.24
N TYR A 127 3.68 7.04 -12.18
CA TYR A 127 2.91 6.83 -13.42
C TYR A 127 2.24 5.47 -13.41
N ASP A 128 1.00 5.42 -13.91
CA ASP A 128 0.24 4.20 -14.11
C ASP A 128 0.23 3.77 -15.57
N TYR A 129 0.41 2.49 -15.79
CA TYR A 129 0.47 1.89 -17.11
C TYR A 129 -0.34 0.59 -17.18
N SER A 130 -1.37 0.55 -18.01
CA SER A 130 -2.24 -0.62 -18.16
C SER A 130 -1.64 -1.64 -19.13
N ILE A 131 -1.66 -2.91 -18.73
CA ILE A 131 -1.19 -4.05 -19.51
C ILE A 131 -2.38 -4.93 -19.86
N TYR A 132 -2.53 -5.23 -21.15
CA TYR A 132 -3.58 -6.12 -21.65
C TYR A 132 -3.17 -7.61 -21.69
N LYS A 133 -1.93 -7.91 -21.34
CA LYS A 133 -1.43 -9.29 -21.25
C LYS A 133 -1.89 -9.93 -19.94
N SER A 134 -2.33 -11.19 -20.02
CA SER A 134 -2.59 -12.01 -18.84
C SER A 134 -1.33 -12.76 -18.41
N PHE A 135 -1.15 -12.95 -17.11
CA PHE A 135 -0.04 -13.68 -16.50
C PHE A 135 -0.56 -14.82 -15.65
N ARG A 136 0.16 -15.93 -15.61
CA ARG A 136 -0.10 -17.04 -14.70
C ARG A 136 0.47 -16.77 -13.33
N SER A 137 0.00 -17.47 -12.30
CA SER A 137 0.54 -17.32 -10.95
C SER A 137 2.03 -17.66 -10.86
N SER A 138 2.53 -18.55 -11.69
CA SER A 138 3.95 -18.87 -11.83
C SER A 138 4.81 -17.77 -12.48
N GLU A 139 4.18 -16.82 -13.17
CA GLU A 139 4.85 -15.71 -13.85
C GLU A 139 4.88 -14.40 -13.04
N VAL A 140 4.24 -14.37 -11.87
CA VAL A 140 4.14 -13.18 -11.01
C VAL A 140 4.63 -13.46 -9.61
N ILE A 141 5.02 -12.42 -8.89
CA ILE A 141 5.32 -12.51 -7.46
C ILE A 141 4.14 -11.90 -6.71
N HIS A 142 3.32 -12.73 -6.07
CA HIS A 142 2.21 -12.27 -5.26
C HIS A 142 2.55 -12.39 -3.78
N LEU A 143 2.81 -11.26 -3.14
CA LEU A 143 3.09 -11.17 -1.72
C LEU A 143 1.78 -10.96 -0.97
N ARG A 144 1.60 -11.69 0.14
CA ARG A 144 0.45 -11.55 1.04
C ARG A 144 0.93 -11.46 2.47
N TYR A 145 0.32 -10.55 3.20
CA TYR A 145 0.59 -10.38 4.62
C TYR A 145 -0.73 -10.31 5.37
N ASP A 146 -1.07 -11.39 6.07
CA ASP A 146 -2.28 -11.42 6.87
C ASP A 146 -2.01 -10.78 8.25
N ASN A 147 -2.36 -9.51 8.37
CA ASN A 147 -2.38 -8.82 9.65
C ASN A 147 -3.76 -8.22 9.92
N ALA A 148 -4.70 -9.07 10.26
CA ALA A 148 -6.08 -8.71 10.58
C ALA A 148 -6.17 -7.61 11.65
N ARG A 149 -5.23 -7.54 12.60
CA ARG A 149 -5.23 -6.54 13.68
C ARG A 149 -4.87 -5.14 13.19
N ILE A 150 -3.82 -4.99 12.40
CA ILE A 150 -3.42 -3.69 11.83
C ILE A 150 -4.50 -3.19 10.87
N ARG A 151 -5.02 -4.08 10.02
CA ARG A 151 -6.11 -3.76 9.10
C ARG A 151 -7.36 -3.26 9.82
N LEU A 152 -7.79 -3.97 10.86
CA LEU A 152 -8.96 -3.57 11.67
C LEU A 152 -8.73 -2.21 12.35
N TYR A 153 -7.54 -1.99 12.88
CA TYR A 153 -7.18 -0.72 13.51
C TYR A 153 -7.19 0.44 12.51
N LEU A 154 -6.59 0.25 11.33
CA LEU A 154 -6.59 1.26 10.26
C LEU A 154 -8.00 1.56 9.75
N GLN A 155 -8.83 0.54 9.55
CA GLN A 155 -10.23 0.72 9.16
C GLN A 155 -11.02 1.51 10.20
N ASN A 156 -10.81 1.25 11.48
CA ASN A 156 -11.46 1.99 12.56
C ASN A 156 -11.02 3.46 12.59
N VAL A 157 -9.73 3.75 12.42
CA VAL A 157 -9.20 5.13 12.37
C VAL A 157 -9.77 5.89 11.17
N VAL A 158 -9.79 5.27 9.99
CA VAL A 158 -10.35 5.86 8.77
C VAL A 158 -11.87 6.06 8.91
N GLY A 159 -12.60 5.05 9.41
CA GLY A 159 -14.05 5.14 9.59
C GLY A 159 -14.48 6.17 10.65
N GLN A 160 -13.67 6.44 11.67
CA GLN A 160 -13.93 7.54 12.59
C GLN A 160 -13.71 8.91 11.92
N TYR A 161 -12.69 9.01 11.06
CA TYR A 161 -12.43 10.23 10.30
C TYR A 161 -13.57 10.57 9.34
N ASP A 162 -14.08 9.59 8.59
CA ASP A 162 -15.18 9.78 7.64
C ASP A 162 -16.47 10.23 8.36
N LYS A 163 -16.82 9.63 9.50
CA LYS A 163 -17.97 10.04 10.32
C LYS A 163 -17.83 11.46 10.85
N THR A 164 -16.63 11.87 11.22
CA THR A 164 -16.37 13.23 11.72
C THR A 164 -16.52 14.26 10.59
N LEU A 165 -16.07 13.94 9.38
CA LEU A 165 -16.25 14.79 8.20
C LEU A 165 -17.74 14.94 7.81
N GLU A 166 -18.52 13.86 7.85
CA GLU A 166 -19.96 13.90 7.59
C GLU A 166 -20.69 14.78 8.60
N ALA A 167 -20.32 14.70 9.88
CA ALA A 167 -20.92 15.51 10.95
C ALA A 167 -20.62 17.01 10.83
N VAL A 168 -19.54 17.41 10.16
CA VAL A 168 -19.15 18.80 9.94
C VAL A 168 -19.87 19.40 8.72
N ASN A 169 -20.26 18.57 7.75
CA ASN A 169 -20.91 19.01 6.51
C ASN A 169 -22.44 19.03 6.59
N THR A 170 -23.05 18.67 7.72
CA THR A 170 -24.47 18.79 8.05
C THR A 170 -24.73 19.91 9.03
#